data_13cee91ed5a4ca698e8377404de4af3e
#
_entry.id   13cee91ed5a4ca698e8377404de4af3e
#
_cell.length_a   1.000
_cell.length_b   1.000
_cell.length_c   1.000
_cell.angle_alpha   90.00
_cell.angle_beta   90.00
_cell.angle_gamma   90.00
#
_symmetry.space_group_name_H-M   'P 1'
#
loop_
_entity.id
_entity.type
_entity.pdbx_description
1 polymer ?
#
loop_
_entity_poly.entity_id
_entity_poly.type
_entity_poly.pdbx_seq_one_letter_code
_entity_poly.pdbx_strand_id
1 'polypeptide(L)'
;MRYFIAVLTFVFFTVNFNICFAKEEFNSWLINFKNVAKEKGISDNTIKIALSDVRYLQKVIDYDRKQPEFFEKTAVYISKRANKAALKKAKKKLRNNYKIFEKVEKEFQVEKELLLALWSVETNFGKYLGKMDIISSLATLSFDKRRSKFFTKELLILLKLMDKKIVSKETLYGSWAGAIGNFQFMPSSIENYAIDYDKS
;
A
#
# COMPACT_ATOMS: atom_id res chain seq x y z
N MET A 1 -35.62 -29.79 3.34
CA MET A 1 -35.10 -28.78 4.33
C MET A 1 -33.89 -29.34 5.11
N ARG A 2 -33.88 -30.54 5.63
CA ARG A 2 -32.71 -31.12 6.38
C ARG A 2 -31.41 -31.23 5.56
N TYR A 3 -31.45 -31.54 4.27
CA TYR A 3 -30.24 -31.64 3.42
C TYR A 3 -29.66 -30.25 3.06
N PHE A 4 -30.47 -29.23 3.01
CA PHE A 4 -30.01 -27.85 2.72
C PHE A 4 -29.23 -27.26 3.90
N ILE A 5 -29.62 -27.58 5.12
CA ILE A 5 -28.91 -27.14 6.34
C ILE A 5 -27.59 -27.90 6.48
N ALA A 6 -27.52 -29.18 6.15
CA ALA A 6 -26.29 -29.98 6.22
C ALA A 6 -25.23 -29.53 5.20
N VAL A 7 -25.63 -29.12 3.98
CA VAL A 7 -24.72 -28.59 2.96
C VAL A 7 -24.20 -27.20 3.38
N LEU A 8 -25.06 -26.34 3.95
CA LEU A 8 -24.66 -25.02 4.42
C LEU A 8 -23.65 -25.09 5.58
N THR A 9 -23.85 -26.00 6.54
CA THR A 9 -22.92 -26.24 7.66
C THR A 9 -21.60 -26.80 7.20
N PHE A 10 -21.58 -27.71 6.23
CA PHE A 10 -20.35 -28.29 5.69
C PHE A 10 -19.52 -27.25 4.93
N VAL A 11 -20.14 -26.40 4.10
CA VAL A 11 -19.45 -25.30 3.39
C VAL A 11 -18.88 -24.27 4.37
N PHE A 12 -19.62 -23.92 5.44
CA PHE A 12 -19.14 -23.00 6.47
C PHE A 12 -17.95 -23.55 7.23
N PHE A 13 -17.93 -24.86 7.51
CA PHE A 13 -16.84 -25.52 8.22
C PHE A 13 -15.57 -25.61 7.36
N THR A 14 -15.69 -25.92 6.06
CA THR A 14 -14.54 -25.99 5.15
C THR A 14 -13.88 -24.63 4.90
N VAL A 15 -14.64 -23.54 4.81
CA VAL A 15 -14.11 -22.18 4.63
C VAL A 15 -13.33 -21.73 5.87
N ASN A 16 -13.85 -21.97 7.06
CA ASN A 16 -13.15 -21.60 8.29
C ASN A 16 -11.88 -22.42 8.52
N PHE A 17 -11.87 -23.69 8.14
CA PHE A 17 -10.70 -24.56 8.25
C PHE A 17 -9.56 -24.11 7.34
N ASN A 18 -9.85 -23.70 6.10
CA ASN A 18 -8.85 -23.19 5.17
C ASN A 18 -8.22 -21.86 5.65
N ILE A 19 -9.00 -20.97 6.25
CA ILE A 19 -8.48 -19.70 6.78
C ILE A 19 -7.58 -19.93 8.01
N CYS A 20 -7.94 -20.87 8.87
CA CYS A 20 -7.13 -21.23 10.05
C CYS A 20 -5.78 -21.79 9.63
N PHE A 21 -5.76 -22.71 8.66
CA PHE A 21 -4.55 -23.32 8.13
C PHE A 21 -3.62 -22.28 7.46
N ALA A 22 -4.17 -21.40 6.62
CA ALA A 22 -3.40 -20.32 5.99
C ALA A 22 -2.77 -19.38 7.02
N LYS A 23 -3.43 -19.14 8.15
CA LYS A 23 -2.91 -18.31 9.23
C LYS A 23 -1.73 -18.96 9.98
N GLU A 24 -1.77 -20.26 10.20
CA GLU A 24 -0.65 -21.02 10.81
C GLU A 24 0.57 -21.05 9.88
N GLU A 25 0.36 -21.31 8.59
CA GLU A 25 1.43 -21.25 7.59
C GLU A 25 2.04 -19.84 7.48
N PHE A 26 1.20 -18.79 7.51
CA PHE A 26 1.66 -17.41 7.52
C PHE A 26 2.51 -17.08 8.76
N ASN A 27 2.13 -17.55 9.94
CA ASN A 27 2.91 -17.34 11.16
C ASN A 27 4.30 -18.02 11.06
N SER A 28 4.35 -19.25 10.55
CA SER A 28 5.60 -19.97 10.31
C SER A 28 6.48 -19.25 9.28
N TRP A 29 5.88 -18.75 8.19
CA TRP A 29 6.57 -17.91 7.21
C TRP A 29 7.10 -16.62 7.83
N LEU A 30 6.32 -15.94 8.69
CA LEU A 30 6.71 -14.68 9.34
C LEU A 30 7.92 -14.87 10.26
N ILE A 31 8.01 -16.01 10.97
CA ILE A 31 9.18 -16.35 11.79
C ILE A 31 10.42 -16.46 10.89
N ASN A 32 10.32 -17.18 9.79
CA ASN A 32 11.43 -17.32 8.83
C ASN A 32 11.79 -15.96 8.19
N PHE A 33 10.79 -15.15 7.84
CA PHE A 33 11.01 -13.82 7.27
C PHE A 33 11.75 -12.87 8.23
N LYS A 34 11.50 -12.94 9.55
CA LYS A 34 12.24 -12.17 10.55
C LYS A 34 13.73 -12.50 10.51
N ASN A 35 14.09 -13.76 10.35
CA ASN A 35 15.50 -14.19 10.21
C ASN A 35 16.11 -13.62 8.92
N VAL A 36 15.39 -13.73 7.80
CA VAL A 36 15.81 -13.13 6.52
C VAL A 36 16.02 -11.62 6.64
N ALA A 37 15.11 -10.90 7.32
CA ALA A 37 15.24 -9.46 7.54
C ALA A 37 16.52 -9.14 8.35
N LYS A 38 16.82 -9.91 9.39
CA LYS A 38 18.04 -9.77 10.18
C LYS A 38 19.30 -10.01 9.34
N GLU A 39 19.33 -11.08 8.53
CA GLU A 39 20.42 -11.38 7.60
C GLU A 39 20.62 -10.26 6.55
N LYS A 40 19.55 -9.53 6.19
CA LYS A 40 19.60 -8.36 5.31
C LYS A 40 19.98 -7.06 6.02
N GLY A 41 20.39 -7.13 7.29
CA GLY A 41 20.94 -6.02 8.07
C GLY A 41 19.88 -5.12 8.72
N ILE A 42 18.62 -5.56 8.83
CA ILE A 42 17.61 -4.85 9.59
C ILE A 42 17.84 -5.07 11.09
N SER A 43 17.81 -3.98 11.89
CA SER A 43 18.03 -4.07 13.33
C SER A 43 16.94 -4.88 14.04
N ASP A 44 17.33 -5.57 15.12
CA ASP A 44 16.39 -6.32 15.96
C ASP A 44 15.27 -5.42 16.52
N ASN A 45 15.56 -4.15 16.78
CA ASN A 45 14.57 -3.17 17.23
C ASN A 45 13.51 -2.90 16.16
N THR A 46 13.93 -2.65 14.92
CA THR A 46 13.00 -2.43 13.80
C THR A 46 12.18 -3.69 13.51
N ILE A 47 12.78 -4.86 13.50
CA ILE A 47 12.09 -6.15 13.37
C ILE A 47 11.02 -6.30 14.45
N LYS A 48 11.35 -6.02 15.70
CA LYS A 48 10.43 -6.10 16.83
C LYS A 48 9.28 -5.10 16.67
N ILE A 49 9.57 -3.82 16.38
CA ILE A 49 8.55 -2.79 16.24
C ILE A 49 7.64 -3.07 15.05
N ALA A 50 8.20 -3.37 13.88
CA ALA A 50 7.46 -3.53 12.65
C ALA A 50 6.67 -4.85 12.58
N LEU A 51 7.27 -5.96 13.04
CA LEU A 51 6.75 -7.30 12.81
C LEU A 51 6.11 -7.97 14.04
N SER A 52 5.84 -7.22 15.14
CA SER A 52 5.24 -7.77 16.36
C SER A 52 3.76 -8.13 16.21
N ASP A 53 3.00 -7.31 15.50
CA ASP A 53 1.55 -7.38 15.36
C ASP A 53 1.07 -7.58 13.91
N VAL A 54 2.00 -7.99 13.04
CA VAL A 54 1.71 -8.33 11.65
C VAL A 54 0.78 -9.54 11.58
N ARG A 55 -0.25 -9.42 10.74
CA ARG A 55 -1.30 -10.43 10.58
C ARG A 55 -1.59 -10.72 9.12
N TYR A 56 -2.03 -11.94 8.86
CA TYR A 56 -2.54 -12.33 7.55
C TYR A 56 -3.86 -11.60 7.23
N LEU A 57 -3.93 -10.99 6.06
CA LEU A 57 -5.08 -10.21 5.61
C LEU A 57 -5.69 -10.83 4.33
N GLN A 58 -6.66 -11.75 4.49
CA GLN A 58 -7.34 -12.38 3.35
C GLN A 58 -7.88 -11.35 2.34
N LYS A 59 -8.41 -10.24 2.83
CA LYS A 59 -8.94 -9.15 2.00
C LYS A 59 -7.90 -8.55 1.04
N VAL A 60 -6.61 -8.56 1.41
CA VAL A 60 -5.51 -8.12 0.55
C VAL A 60 -5.34 -9.08 -0.64
N ILE A 61 -5.42 -10.38 -0.39
CA ILE A 61 -5.40 -11.40 -1.45
C ILE A 61 -6.59 -11.24 -2.38
N ASP A 62 -7.78 -10.99 -1.83
CA ASP A 62 -8.99 -10.78 -2.63
C ASP A 62 -8.87 -9.57 -3.55
N TYR A 63 -8.30 -8.46 -3.06
CA TYR A 63 -8.01 -7.27 -3.87
C TYR A 63 -6.95 -7.55 -4.94
N ASP A 64 -5.88 -8.27 -4.59
CA ASP A 64 -4.84 -8.64 -5.56
C ASP A 64 -5.36 -9.52 -6.72
N ARG A 65 -6.43 -10.30 -6.48
CA ARG A 65 -7.08 -11.13 -7.49
C ARG A 65 -8.13 -10.39 -8.33
N LYS A 66 -8.72 -9.31 -7.77
CA LYS A 66 -9.85 -8.57 -8.36
C LYS A 66 -9.45 -7.12 -8.62
N GLN A 67 -8.47 -6.88 -9.47
CA GLN A 67 -8.04 -5.51 -9.81
C GLN A 67 -9.05 -4.86 -10.78
N PRO A 68 -9.94 -3.95 -10.32
CA PRO A 68 -11.02 -3.38 -11.13
C PRO A 68 -10.54 -2.61 -12.36
N GLU A 69 -9.33 -2.03 -12.29
CA GLU A 69 -8.71 -1.24 -13.35
C GLU A 69 -8.52 -2.01 -14.67
N PHE A 70 -8.44 -3.34 -14.60
CA PHE A 70 -8.35 -4.18 -15.80
C PHE A 70 -9.70 -4.43 -16.48
N PHE A 71 -10.81 -4.07 -15.83
CA PHE A 71 -12.16 -4.33 -16.32
C PHE A 71 -12.93 -3.06 -16.67
N GLU A 72 -12.45 -1.87 -16.29
CA GLU A 72 -13.11 -0.61 -16.55
C GLU A 72 -12.69 -0.05 -17.93
N LYS A 73 -13.68 0.38 -18.75
CA LYS A 73 -13.38 1.06 -20.03
C LYS A 73 -12.62 2.36 -19.77
N THR A 74 -11.56 2.63 -20.52
CA THR A 74 -10.69 3.81 -20.36
C THR A 74 -11.46 5.13 -20.30
N ALA A 75 -12.47 5.32 -21.17
CA ALA A 75 -13.29 6.53 -21.16
C ALA A 75 -14.06 6.72 -19.86
N VAL A 76 -14.57 5.63 -19.26
CA VAL A 76 -15.27 5.65 -17.96
C VAL A 76 -14.28 5.95 -16.84
N TYR A 77 -13.12 5.32 -16.88
CA TYR A 77 -12.03 5.60 -15.93
C TYR A 77 -11.64 7.09 -15.93
N ILE A 78 -11.39 7.67 -17.10
CA ILE A 78 -11.02 9.08 -17.25
C ILE A 78 -12.15 9.98 -16.75
N SER A 79 -13.41 9.76 -17.17
CA SER A 79 -14.55 10.60 -16.79
C SER A 79 -14.78 10.63 -15.27
N LYS A 80 -14.53 9.55 -14.57
CA LYS A 80 -14.65 9.48 -13.12
C LYS A 80 -13.55 10.27 -12.39
N ARG A 81 -12.33 10.32 -12.93
CA ARG A 81 -11.15 10.89 -12.26
C ARG A 81 -10.82 12.31 -12.72
N ALA A 82 -11.01 12.61 -14.00
CA ALA A 82 -10.73 13.91 -14.62
C ALA A 82 -12.03 14.73 -14.87
N ASN A 83 -12.91 14.80 -13.88
CA ASN A 83 -14.17 15.55 -13.97
C ASN A 83 -14.04 17.03 -13.55
N LYS A 84 -15.09 17.83 -13.84
CA LYS A 84 -15.12 19.26 -13.51
C LYS A 84 -14.88 19.56 -12.02
N ALA A 85 -15.34 18.69 -11.10
CA ALA A 85 -15.15 18.87 -9.67
C ALA A 85 -13.68 18.66 -9.27
N ALA A 86 -13.02 17.63 -9.81
CA ALA A 86 -11.59 17.40 -9.63
C ALA A 86 -10.76 18.59 -10.13
N LEU A 87 -11.08 19.11 -11.33
CA LEU A 87 -10.41 20.29 -11.90
C LEU A 87 -10.58 21.53 -11.02
N LYS A 88 -11.82 21.80 -10.53
CA LYS A 88 -12.06 22.92 -9.60
C LYS A 88 -11.22 22.81 -8.33
N LYS A 89 -11.12 21.60 -7.78
CA LYS A 89 -10.34 21.31 -6.58
C LYS A 89 -8.83 21.48 -6.84
N ALA A 90 -8.33 20.99 -7.98
CA ALA A 90 -6.94 21.14 -8.41
C ALA A 90 -6.56 22.63 -8.51
N LYS A 91 -7.37 23.45 -9.21
CA LYS A 91 -7.16 24.89 -9.32
C LYS A 91 -7.13 25.60 -7.97
N LYS A 92 -7.99 25.20 -7.02
CA LYS A 92 -7.96 25.72 -5.64
C LYS A 92 -6.66 25.34 -4.92
N LYS A 93 -6.25 24.06 -5.03
CA LYS A 93 -5.00 23.56 -4.41
C LYS A 93 -3.77 24.27 -4.98
N LEU A 94 -3.73 24.46 -6.30
CA LEU A 94 -2.64 25.20 -6.95
C LEU A 94 -2.54 26.63 -6.42
N ARG A 95 -3.65 27.38 -6.40
CA ARG A 95 -3.65 28.76 -5.88
C ARG A 95 -3.15 28.84 -4.43
N ASN A 96 -3.60 27.92 -3.58
CA ASN A 96 -3.24 27.94 -2.16
C ASN A 96 -1.77 27.60 -1.90
N ASN A 97 -1.13 26.87 -2.82
CA ASN A 97 0.24 26.36 -2.67
C ASN A 97 1.14 26.81 -3.83
N TYR A 98 0.77 27.88 -4.54
CA TYR A 98 1.43 28.28 -5.79
C TYR A 98 2.94 28.39 -5.66
N LYS A 99 3.42 29.07 -4.60
CA LYS A 99 4.85 29.32 -4.39
C LYS A 99 5.69 28.04 -4.31
N ILE A 100 5.21 27.01 -3.63
CA ILE A 100 5.96 25.74 -3.53
C ILE A 100 5.92 24.98 -4.86
N PHE A 101 4.77 24.93 -5.52
CA PHE A 101 4.66 24.28 -6.83
C PHE A 101 5.53 24.97 -7.89
N GLU A 102 5.58 26.31 -7.91
CA GLU A 102 6.44 27.07 -8.81
C GLU A 102 7.93 26.81 -8.56
N LYS A 103 8.36 26.72 -7.28
CA LYS A 103 9.74 26.40 -6.94
C LYS A 103 10.12 24.99 -7.41
N VAL A 104 9.28 24.00 -7.10
CA VAL A 104 9.49 22.60 -7.51
C VAL A 104 9.55 22.49 -9.04
N GLU A 105 8.64 23.16 -9.77
CA GLU A 105 8.65 23.20 -11.23
C GLU A 105 9.96 23.77 -11.79
N LYS A 106 10.45 24.87 -11.23
CA LYS A 106 11.70 25.49 -11.66
C LYS A 106 12.93 24.62 -11.37
N GLU A 107 12.95 23.96 -10.23
CA GLU A 107 14.08 23.15 -9.79
C GLU A 107 14.16 21.80 -10.52
N PHE A 108 13.03 21.10 -10.64
CA PHE A 108 12.99 19.76 -11.19
C PHE A 108 12.51 19.68 -12.65
N GLN A 109 12.14 20.81 -13.27
CA GLN A 109 11.63 20.89 -14.65
C GLN A 109 10.40 19.97 -14.88
N VAL A 110 9.56 19.80 -13.84
CA VAL A 110 8.32 19.04 -13.87
C VAL A 110 7.14 20.00 -13.75
N GLU A 111 6.25 19.99 -14.73
CA GLU A 111 5.06 20.86 -14.72
C GLU A 111 4.24 20.67 -13.45
N LYS A 112 3.93 21.80 -12.78
CA LYS A 112 3.12 21.79 -11.55
C LYS A 112 1.73 21.21 -11.74
N GLU A 113 1.17 21.33 -12.94
CA GLU A 113 -0.11 20.75 -13.33
C GLU A 113 -0.04 19.21 -13.35
N LEU A 114 1.08 18.62 -13.75
CA LEU A 114 1.31 17.18 -13.70
C LEU A 114 1.36 16.69 -12.24
N LEU A 115 2.08 17.36 -11.38
CA LEU A 115 2.14 17.00 -9.95
C LEU A 115 0.75 17.07 -9.30
N LEU A 116 -0.05 18.09 -9.63
CA LEU A 116 -1.43 18.22 -9.16
C LEU A 116 -2.33 17.13 -9.71
N ALA A 117 -2.17 16.75 -10.97
CA ALA A 117 -2.95 15.67 -11.59
C ALA A 117 -2.67 14.33 -10.91
N LEU A 118 -1.39 14.00 -10.67
CA LEU A 118 -0.99 12.80 -9.93
C LEU A 118 -1.58 12.81 -8.51
N TRP A 119 -1.42 13.90 -7.75
CA TRP A 119 -2.00 14.01 -6.42
C TRP A 119 -3.52 13.86 -6.39
N SER A 120 -4.19 14.38 -7.43
CA SER A 120 -5.64 14.21 -7.60
C SER A 120 -6.03 12.76 -7.83
N VAL A 121 -5.36 12.09 -8.75
CA VAL A 121 -5.69 10.71 -9.18
C VAL A 121 -5.39 9.71 -8.08
N GLU A 122 -4.24 9.84 -7.43
CA GLU A 122 -3.77 8.88 -6.43
C GLU A 122 -4.60 8.94 -5.13
N THR A 123 -4.80 10.15 -4.59
CA THR A 123 -5.40 10.27 -3.24
C THR A 123 -6.52 11.28 -3.13
N ASN A 124 -7.00 11.86 -4.26
CA ASN A 124 -7.92 12.98 -4.24
C ASN A 124 -7.42 14.12 -3.34
N PHE A 125 -6.14 14.50 -3.51
CA PHE A 125 -5.43 15.52 -2.73
C PHE A 125 -5.31 15.17 -1.24
N GLY A 126 -4.94 13.95 -0.94
CA GLY A 126 -4.72 13.45 0.41
C GLY A 126 -6.00 13.04 1.16
N LYS A 127 -7.18 13.07 0.50
CA LYS A 127 -8.44 12.68 1.15
C LYS A 127 -8.54 11.16 1.35
N TYR A 128 -7.95 10.37 0.47
CA TYR A 128 -8.02 8.91 0.46
C TYR A 128 -6.62 8.30 0.39
N LEU A 129 -5.96 8.24 1.52
CA LEU A 129 -4.61 7.63 1.64
C LEU A 129 -4.65 6.09 1.73
N GLY A 130 -5.84 5.52 1.93
CA GLY A 130 -6.02 4.13 2.29
C GLY A 130 -6.12 3.94 3.82
N LYS A 131 -6.55 2.73 4.22
CA LYS A 131 -6.76 2.37 5.64
C LYS A 131 -6.18 1.01 6.00
N MET A 132 -5.47 0.38 5.07
CA MET A 132 -4.87 -0.92 5.31
C MET A 132 -3.55 -0.74 6.05
N ASP A 133 -3.29 -1.62 7.00
CA ASP A 133 -1.96 -1.76 7.60
C ASP A 133 -0.98 -2.21 6.51
N ILE A 134 -0.03 -1.34 6.16
CA ILE A 134 0.89 -1.53 5.04
C ILE A 134 1.84 -2.70 5.30
N ILE A 135 2.32 -2.85 6.52
CA ILE A 135 3.26 -3.92 6.86
C ILE A 135 2.56 -5.28 6.75
N SER A 136 1.36 -5.41 7.33
CA SER A 136 0.57 -6.64 7.20
C SER A 136 0.15 -6.91 5.75
N SER A 137 -0.14 -5.87 4.97
CA SER A 137 -0.47 -5.99 3.54
C SER A 137 0.71 -6.53 2.74
N LEU A 138 1.88 -5.91 2.88
CA LEU A 138 3.10 -6.36 2.21
C LEU A 138 3.53 -7.75 2.67
N ALA A 139 3.43 -8.07 3.96
CA ALA A 139 3.73 -9.40 4.49
C ALA A 139 2.79 -10.46 3.92
N THR A 140 1.48 -10.17 3.85
CA THR A 140 0.49 -11.07 3.24
C THR A 140 0.79 -11.33 1.76
N LEU A 141 1.11 -10.29 0.99
CA LEU A 141 1.46 -10.40 -0.44
C LEU A 141 2.84 -11.04 -0.65
N SER A 142 3.76 -10.91 0.30
CA SER A 142 5.05 -11.60 0.29
C SER A 142 4.89 -13.10 0.55
N PHE A 143 3.97 -13.48 1.43
CA PHE A 143 3.60 -14.86 1.71
C PHE A 143 2.88 -15.50 0.51
N ASP A 144 2.01 -14.76 -0.18
CA ASP A 144 1.28 -15.25 -1.35
C ASP A 144 2.22 -15.54 -2.54
N LYS A 145 2.08 -16.71 -3.17
CA LYS A 145 3.02 -17.19 -4.19
C LYS A 145 3.02 -16.34 -5.47
N ARG A 146 1.94 -15.64 -5.80
CA ARG A 146 1.74 -15.00 -7.12
C ARG A 146 2.80 -13.94 -7.44
N ARG A 147 3.08 -13.04 -6.50
CA ARG A 147 4.05 -11.94 -6.63
C ARG A 147 5.00 -11.85 -5.44
N SER A 148 5.25 -12.97 -4.76
CA SER A 148 6.04 -13.05 -3.54
C SER A 148 7.37 -12.33 -3.64
N LYS A 149 8.16 -12.59 -4.68
CA LYS A 149 9.48 -11.98 -4.87
C LYS A 149 9.43 -10.45 -4.89
N PHE A 150 8.45 -9.87 -5.57
CA PHE A 150 8.27 -8.43 -5.65
C PHE A 150 7.93 -7.84 -4.27
N PHE A 151 6.88 -8.37 -3.62
CA PHE A 151 6.43 -7.83 -2.34
C PHE A 151 7.39 -8.09 -1.19
N THR A 152 8.14 -9.19 -1.21
CA THR A 152 9.23 -9.44 -0.26
C THR A 152 10.32 -8.36 -0.36
N LYS A 153 10.69 -7.96 -1.61
CA LYS A 153 11.62 -6.85 -1.83
C LYS A 153 11.07 -5.54 -1.26
N GLU A 154 9.81 -5.21 -1.55
CA GLU A 154 9.17 -3.99 -1.05
C GLU A 154 9.09 -3.98 0.49
N LEU A 155 8.75 -5.11 1.12
CA LEU A 155 8.72 -5.23 2.58
C LEU A 155 10.10 -5.04 3.21
N LEU A 156 11.15 -5.63 2.64
CA LEU A 156 12.52 -5.44 3.12
C LEU A 156 12.99 -3.99 2.98
N ILE A 157 12.64 -3.32 1.87
CA ILE A 157 12.95 -1.90 1.69
C ILE A 157 12.18 -1.06 2.71
N LEU A 158 10.89 -1.34 2.95
CA LEU A 158 10.12 -0.65 3.97
C LEU A 158 10.78 -0.75 5.35
N LEU A 159 11.22 -1.95 5.74
CA LEU A 159 11.92 -2.14 7.01
C LEU A 159 13.24 -1.34 7.06
N LYS A 160 13.99 -1.23 5.95
CA LYS A 160 15.16 -0.37 5.88
C LYS A 160 14.85 1.12 6.03
N LEU A 161 13.76 1.59 5.42
CA LEU A 161 13.29 2.96 5.58
C LEU A 161 12.90 3.27 7.02
N MET A 162 12.25 2.32 7.71
CA MET A 162 11.96 2.43 9.14
C MET A 162 13.23 2.44 9.99
N ASP A 163 14.21 1.59 9.69
CA ASP A 163 15.48 1.52 10.39
C ASP A 163 16.27 2.83 10.29
N LYS A 164 16.22 3.47 9.12
CA LYS A 164 16.75 4.81 8.85
C LYS A 164 15.90 5.95 9.40
N LYS A 165 14.77 5.67 10.05
CA LYS A 165 13.79 6.65 10.56
C LYS A 165 13.20 7.59 9.49
N ILE A 166 13.20 7.17 8.22
CA ILE A 166 12.58 7.89 7.11
C ILE A 166 11.05 7.77 7.16
N VAL A 167 10.54 6.59 7.58
CA VAL A 167 9.12 6.36 7.83
C VAL A 167 8.92 5.78 9.22
N SER A 168 7.81 6.13 9.87
CA SER A 168 7.44 5.60 11.19
C SER A 168 6.26 4.64 11.06
N LYS A 169 6.14 3.69 12.00
CA LYS A 169 5.06 2.69 12.01
C LYS A 169 3.67 3.33 12.06
N GLU A 170 3.55 4.41 12.79
CA GLU A 170 2.30 5.14 13.02
C GLU A 170 1.72 5.72 11.73
N THR A 171 2.58 6.02 10.75
CA THR A 171 2.18 6.57 9.45
C THR A 171 1.92 5.50 8.38
N LEU A 172 2.16 4.21 8.69
CA LEU A 172 2.09 3.11 7.73
C LEU A 172 0.67 2.54 7.57
N TYR A 173 -0.28 3.44 7.31
CA TYR A 173 -1.61 3.10 6.82
C TYR A 173 -1.80 3.64 5.41
N GLY A 174 -2.24 2.81 4.48
CA GLY A 174 -2.29 3.17 3.08
C GLY A 174 -3.06 2.19 2.21
N SER A 175 -2.54 1.94 1.00
CA SER A 175 -3.17 1.02 0.06
C SER A 175 -3.01 -0.44 0.50
N TRP A 176 -3.87 -1.29 -0.05
CA TRP A 176 -3.79 -2.74 0.14
C TRP A 176 -2.52 -3.36 -0.47
N ALA A 177 -1.91 -2.70 -1.43
CA ALA A 177 -0.69 -3.15 -2.11
C ALA A 177 0.61 -2.56 -1.51
N GLY A 178 0.53 -1.80 -0.43
CA GLY A 178 1.70 -1.26 0.26
C GLY A 178 2.16 0.13 -0.20
N ALA A 179 1.38 0.83 -1.03
CA ALA A 179 1.67 2.20 -1.43
C ALA A 179 1.36 3.20 -0.32
N ILE A 180 2.21 4.24 -0.18
CA ILE A 180 2.29 5.14 0.97
C ILE A 180 2.09 6.60 0.54
N GLY A 181 1.40 7.37 1.39
CA GLY A 181 1.34 8.82 1.32
C GLY A 181 0.50 9.40 0.18
N ASN A 182 0.68 10.70 -0.05
CA ASN A 182 -0.13 11.48 -0.98
C ASN A 182 -0.03 11.03 -2.45
N PHE A 183 1.13 10.54 -2.85
CA PHE A 183 1.45 10.10 -4.21
C PHE A 183 1.48 8.58 -4.36
N GLN A 184 1.04 7.84 -3.34
CA GLN A 184 0.96 6.37 -3.35
C GLN A 184 2.26 5.70 -3.82
N PHE A 185 3.39 6.13 -3.27
CA PHE A 185 4.68 5.55 -3.58
C PHE A 185 4.85 4.18 -2.93
N MET A 186 5.35 3.23 -3.71
CA MET A 186 5.87 1.98 -3.17
C MET A 186 7.15 2.26 -2.36
N PRO A 187 7.49 1.42 -1.36
CA PRO A 187 8.72 1.59 -0.59
C PRO A 187 9.97 1.79 -1.44
N SER A 188 10.12 1.05 -2.54
CA SER A 188 11.23 1.21 -3.49
C SER A 188 11.22 2.57 -4.19
N SER A 189 10.05 3.14 -4.46
CA SER A 189 9.95 4.48 -5.04
C SER A 189 10.35 5.55 -4.03
N ILE A 190 10.02 5.36 -2.75
CA ILE A 190 10.49 6.25 -1.67
C ILE A 190 12.01 6.18 -1.55
N GLU A 191 12.58 4.96 -1.49
CA GLU A 191 14.04 4.78 -1.34
C GLU A 191 14.84 5.45 -2.47
N ASN A 192 14.34 5.38 -3.71
CA ASN A 192 15.09 5.80 -4.88
C ASN A 192 14.79 7.24 -5.36
N TYR A 193 13.59 7.76 -5.10
CA TYR A 193 13.12 8.98 -5.77
C TYR A 193 12.45 10.00 -4.87
N ALA A 194 12.01 9.64 -3.65
CA ALA A 194 11.33 10.60 -2.81
C ALA A 194 12.31 11.67 -2.29
N ILE A 195 11.89 12.92 -2.40
CA ILE A 195 12.61 14.07 -1.87
C ILE A 195 11.69 14.77 -0.87
N ASP A 196 12.19 14.94 0.35
CA ASP A 196 11.57 15.82 1.34
C ASP A 196 11.98 17.25 1.01
N TYR A 197 11.13 17.94 0.22
CA TYR A 197 11.46 19.22 -0.39
C TYR A 197 11.55 20.36 0.61
N ASP A 198 10.68 20.38 1.60
CA ASP A 198 10.61 21.43 2.61
C ASP A 198 11.25 21.07 3.96
N LYS A 199 11.74 19.82 4.08
CA LYS A 199 12.41 19.27 5.28
C LYS A 199 11.56 19.39 6.54
N SER A 200 10.22 19.23 6.40
CA SER A 200 9.24 19.35 7.48
C SER A 200 9.00 18.03 8.25
#